data_4e98aa1642631da0c6df05c6972ad79f
#
_entry.id   4e98aa1642631da0c6df05c6972ad79f
#
_cell.length_a   1.000
_cell.length_b   1.000
_cell.length_c   1.000
_cell.angle_alpha   90.00
_cell.angle_beta   90.00
_cell.angle_gamma   90.00
#
_symmetry.space_group_name_H-M   'P 1'
#
loop_
_entity.id
_entity.type
_entity.pdbx_description
1 polymer ?
#
loop_
_entity_poly.entity_id
_entity_poly.type
_entity_poly.pdbx_seq_one_letter_code
_entity_poly.pdbx_strand_id
1 'polypeptide(L)'
;MNKKIIFLDVDGTLVNENGIVPESAKVAVKKARKNGHYVFLCTGRSKAEIYEDIMEIGFDGIIAAAGGYIELGDKVLFHEIVSNEATRHVVEYFDENNVDFYLESNGGLFASKNLKNHLMDIIFGDETMDSETRKELEKGMMPFINAMIENEDMIRNDINKISFLESNLPFEVIKKEFEHEFN
;
A
#
# COMPACT_ATOMS: atom_id res chain seq x y z
N MET A 1 -14.02 33.00 1.53
CA MET A 1 -12.75 32.37 1.96
C MET A 1 -12.02 31.93 0.71
N ASN A 2 -10.68 32.04 0.68
CA ASN A 2 -9.90 31.49 -0.45
C ASN A 2 -9.97 29.97 -0.41
N LYS A 3 -10.32 29.35 -1.54
CA LYS A 3 -10.28 27.90 -1.71
C LYS A 3 -8.83 27.40 -1.55
N LYS A 4 -8.65 26.27 -0.91
CA LYS A 4 -7.35 25.59 -0.75
C LYS A 4 -7.44 24.17 -1.28
N ILE A 5 -6.31 23.65 -1.70
CA ILE A 5 -6.11 22.23 -1.99
C ILE A 5 -5.30 21.68 -0.82
N ILE A 6 -5.75 20.57 -0.26
CA ILE A 6 -5.14 19.88 0.87
C ILE A 6 -4.76 18.50 0.39
N PHE A 7 -3.49 18.15 0.48
CA PHE A 7 -2.99 16.80 0.26
C PHE A 7 -2.78 16.17 1.62
N LEU A 8 -3.43 15.04 1.86
CA LEU A 8 -3.48 14.38 3.15
C LEU A 8 -2.89 12.97 3.02
N ASP A 9 -1.82 12.73 3.72
CA ASP A 9 -1.21 11.42 3.80
C ASP A 9 -2.02 10.48 4.72
N VAL A 10 -1.86 9.17 4.54
CA VAL A 10 -2.59 8.15 5.29
C VAL A 10 -1.84 7.74 6.55
N ASP A 11 -0.66 7.13 6.38
CA ASP A 11 0.05 6.47 7.45
C ASP A 11 0.76 7.47 8.37
N GLY A 12 0.40 7.45 9.66
CA GLY A 12 0.91 8.43 10.63
C GLY A 12 0.32 9.86 10.50
N THR A 13 -0.67 10.05 9.60
CA THR A 13 -1.33 11.35 9.39
C THR A 13 -2.84 11.25 9.52
N LEU A 14 -3.50 10.51 8.62
CA LEU A 14 -4.96 10.31 8.64
C LEU A 14 -5.34 9.18 9.61
N VAL A 15 -4.57 8.11 9.61
CA VAL A 15 -4.73 6.98 10.53
C VAL A 15 -3.77 7.12 11.71
N ASN A 16 -4.18 6.62 12.87
CA ASN A 16 -3.34 6.51 14.05
C ASN A 16 -2.37 5.32 13.96
N GLU A 17 -1.57 5.11 14.99
CA GLU A 17 -0.59 4.01 15.07
C GLU A 17 -1.21 2.61 14.92
N ASN A 18 -2.50 2.46 15.20
CA ASN A 18 -3.25 1.21 15.05
C ASN A 18 -3.95 1.09 13.68
N GLY A 19 -3.65 1.97 12.71
CA GLY A 19 -4.27 1.97 11.38
C GLY A 19 -5.73 2.45 11.36
N ILE A 20 -6.22 3.05 12.45
CA ILE A 20 -7.62 3.47 12.59
C ILE A 20 -7.74 4.97 12.30
N VAL A 21 -8.73 5.36 11.50
CA VAL A 21 -9.07 6.77 11.27
C VAL A 21 -9.85 7.32 12.48
N PRO A 22 -9.32 8.31 13.24
CA PRO A 22 -10.07 8.94 14.32
C PRO A 22 -11.31 9.67 13.80
N GLU A 23 -12.40 9.64 14.57
CA GLU A 23 -13.63 10.33 14.17
C GLU A 23 -13.42 11.85 13.96
N SER A 24 -12.52 12.46 14.74
CA SER A 24 -12.14 13.87 14.59
C SER A 24 -11.53 14.18 13.22
N ALA A 25 -10.74 13.24 12.65
CA ALA A 25 -10.16 13.37 11.31
C ALA A 25 -11.24 13.29 10.23
N LYS A 26 -12.17 12.32 10.33
CA LYS A 26 -13.33 12.20 9.43
C LYS A 26 -14.16 13.49 9.40
N VAL A 27 -14.47 14.03 10.57
CA VAL A 27 -15.22 15.29 10.72
C VAL A 27 -14.45 16.45 10.11
N ALA A 28 -13.13 16.54 10.34
CA ALA A 28 -12.30 17.62 9.82
C ALA A 28 -12.25 17.63 8.28
N VAL A 29 -12.05 16.46 7.64
CA VAL A 29 -12.07 16.31 6.18
C VAL A 29 -13.42 16.73 5.61
N LYS A 30 -14.52 16.18 6.13
CA LYS A 30 -15.89 16.53 5.69
C LYS A 30 -16.17 18.02 5.83
N LYS A 31 -15.71 18.65 6.92
CA LYS A 31 -15.86 20.10 7.17
C LYS A 31 -15.02 20.93 6.20
N ALA A 32 -13.79 20.54 5.91
CA ALA A 32 -12.94 21.22 4.95
C ALA A 32 -13.59 21.25 3.56
N ARG A 33 -14.10 20.12 3.08
CA ARG A 33 -14.81 20.00 1.81
C ARG A 33 -16.10 20.83 1.79
N LYS A 34 -16.89 20.77 2.87
CA LYS A 34 -18.11 21.59 3.02
C LYS A 34 -17.81 23.10 2.96
N ASN A 35 -16.64 23.54 3.41
CA ASN A 35 -16.19 24.92 3.32
C ASN A 35 -15.65 25.28 1.91
N GLY A 36 -15.71 24.37 0.95
CA GLY A 36 -15.32 24.58 -0.45
C GLY A 36 -13.82 24.40 -0.71
N HIS A 37 -13.09 23.78 0.21
CA HIS A 37 -11.71 23.31 -0.03
C HIS A 37 -11.73 21.98 -0.77
N TYR A 38 -10.66 21.67 -1.47
CA TYR A 38 -10.43 20.36 -2.09
C TYR A 38 -9.51 19.54 -1.20
N VAL A 39 -9.88 18.29 -0.91
CA VAL A 39 -9.08 17.38 -0.09
C VAL A 39 -8.73 16.14 -0.92
N PHE A 40 -7.44 15.91 -1.12
CA PHE A 40 -6.90 14.77 -1.84
C PHE A 40 -6.21 13.84 -0.86
N LEU A 41 -6.45 12.55 -1.01
CA LEU A 41 -5.60 11.54 -0.39
C LEU A 41 -4.29 11.46 -1.17
N CYS A 42 -3.15 11.39 -0.47
CA CYS A 42 -1.82 11.31 -1.09
C CYS A 42 -0.97 10.32 -0.30
N THR A 43 -0.77 9.11 -0.83
CA THR A 43 -0.20 7.99 -0.09
C THR A 43 0.73 7.12 -0.93
N GLY A 44 1.67 6.44 -0.27
CA GLY A 44 2.46 5.36 -0.85
C GLY A 44 1.69 4.06 -1.07
N ARG A 45 0.52 3.91 -0.45
CA ARG A 45 -0.33 2.74 -0.66
C ARG A 45 -0.82 2.66 -2.10
N SER A 46 -0.93 1.43 -2.61
CA SER A 46 -1.67 1.20 -3.85
C SER A 46 -3.18 1.41 -3.62
N LYS A 47 -3.95 1.55 -4.68
CA LYS A 47 -5.41 1.75 -4.54
C LYS A 47 -6.08 0.60 -3.79
N ALA A 48 -5.61 -0.63 -3.99
CA ALA A 48 -6.11 -1.81 -3.30
C ALA A 48 -5.86 -1.81 -1.78
N GLU A 49 -4.90 -0.99 -1.29
CA GLU A 49 -4.59 -0.84 0.14
C GLU A 49 -5.34 0.33 0.79
N ILE A 50 -6.13 1.07 0.04
CA ILE A 50 -6.99 2.13 0.57
C ILE A 50 -8.35 1.52 0.87
N TYR A 51 -8.53 1.07 2.10
CA TYR A 51 -9.72 0.33 2.52
C TYR A 51 -10.97 1.21 2.60
N GLU A 52 -12.13 0.56 2.63
CA GLU A 52 -13.45 1.20 2.54
C GLU A 52 -13.68 2.27 3.64
N ASP A 53 -13.20 2.04 4.86
CA ASP A 53 -13.32 2.97 5.99
C ASP A 53 -12.60 4.32 5.75
N ILE A 54 -11.52 4.32 4.95
CA ILE A 54 -10.82 5.52 4.48
C ILE A 54 -11.61 6.15 3.32
N MET A 55 -12.03 5.33 2.34
CA MET A 55 -12.75 5.83 1.17
C MET A 55 -14.09 6.48 1.50
N GLU A 56 -14.82 5.95 2.48
CA GLU A 56 -16.11 6.49 2.97
C GLU A 56 -16.01 7.90 3.60
N ILE A 57 -14.82 8.35 3.97
CA ILE A 57 -14.61 9.72 4.42
C ILE A 57 -14.97 10.71 3.31
N GLY A 58 -14.67 10.31 2.07
CA GLY A 58 -14.90 11.06 0.85
C GLY A 58 -13.78 12.08 0.60
N PHE A 59 -13.12 11.91 -0.53
CA PHE A 59 -12.07 12.80 -1.02
C PHE A 59 -12.46 13.34 -2.40
N ASP A 60 -11.81 14.43 -2.83
CA ASP A 60 -12.02 15.00 -4.16
C ASP A 60 -11.18 14.28 -5.21
N GLY A 61 -10.12 13.59 -4.78
CA GLY A 61 -9.27 12.76 -5.61
C GLY A 61 -8.23 12.00 -4.78
N ILE A 62 -7.48 11.13 -5.44
CA ILE A 62 -6.50 10.23 -4.83
C ILE A 62 -5.20 10.30 -5.64
N ILE A 63 -4.08 10.39 -4.93
CA ILE A 63 -2.73 10.14 -5.41
C ILE A 63 -2.24 8.92 -4.65
N ALA A 64 -2.16 7.78 -5.30
CA ALA A 64 -1.79 6.49 -4.73
C ALA A 64 -0.52 5.93 -5.37
N ALA A 65 -0.04 4.79 -4.89
CA ALA A 65 1.17 4.10 -5.37
C ALA A 65 2.37 5.05 -5.48
N ALA A 66 2.59 5.88 -4.45
CA ALA A 66 3.66 6.88 -4.41
C ALA A 66 3.67 7.86 -5.61
N GLY A 67 2.51 8.13 -6.20
CA GLY A 67 2.35 8.99 -7.37
C GLY A 67 2.14 8.24 -8.69
N GLY A 68 2.27 6.92 -8.71
CA GLY A 68 2.03 6.07 -9.88
C GLY A 68 0.56 6.00 -10.31
N TYR A 69 -0.37 6.41 -9.44
CA TYR A 69 -1.79 6.46 -9.75
C TYR A 69 -2.43 7.77 -9.27
N ILE A 70 -3.14 8.46 -10.16
CA ILE A 70 -3.83 9.72 -9.84
C ILE A 70 -5.25 9.68 -10.39
N GLU A 71 -6.24 9.92 -9.52
CA GLU A 71 -7.64 10.11 -9.94
C GLU A 71 -8.24 11.39 -9.34
N LEU A 72 -9.17 11.98 -10.07
CA LEU A 72 -9.97 13.13 -9.67
C LEU A 72 -11.44 12.78 -9.83
N GLY A 73 -12.16 12.62 -8.72
CA GLY A 73 -13.49 12.02 -8.74
C GLY A 73 -13.42 10.62 -9.38
N ASP A 74 -14.21 10.40 -10.43
CA ASP A 74 -14.23 9.11 -11.17
C ASP A 74 -13.28 9.09 -12.38
N LYS A 75 -12.47 10.12 -12.57
CA LYS A 75 -11.58 10.24 -13.73
C LYS A 75 -10.15 9.92 -13.36
N VAL A 76 -9.60 8.85 -13.95
CA VAL A 76 -8.16 8.56 -13.89
C VAL A 76 -7.41 9.58 -14.75
N LEU A 77 -6.47 10.31 -14.13
CA LEU A 77 -5.62 11.30 -14.77
C LEU A 77 -4.26 10.74 -15.15
N PHE A 78 -3.74 9.83 -14.34
CA PHE A 78 -2.43 9.20 -14.54
C PHE A 78 -2.44 7.79 -13.96
N HIS A 79 -1.83 6.85 -14.65
CA HIS A 79 -1.62 5.49 -14.18
C HIS A 79 -0.34 4.94 -14.80
N GLU A 80 0.71 4.90 -14.01
CA GLU A 80 1.96 4.24 -14.35
C GLU A 80 1.84 2.75 -14.07
N ILE A 81 2.30 1.94 -15.02
CA ILE A 81 2.30 0.48 -14.92
C ILE A 81 3.72 -0.02 -15.18
N VAL A 82 4.20 -0.88 -14.30
CA VAL A 82 5.46 -1.58 -14.47
C VAL A 82 5.36 -2.48 -15.71
N SER A 83 6.36 -2.43 -16.59
CA SER A 83 6.35 -3.26 -17.80
C SER A 83 6.33 -4.76 -17.46
N ASN A 84 5.74 -5.58 -18.34
CA ASN A 84 5.75 -7.03 -18.16
C ASN A 84 7.17 -7.61 -18.10
N GLU A 85 8.11 -7.00 -18.81
CA GLU A 85 9.51 -7.43 -18.82
C GLU A 85 10.14 -7.14 -17.44
N ALA A 86 9.99 -5.94 -16.90
CA ALA A 86 10.45 -5.58 -15.56
C ALA A 86 9.76 -6.42 -14.47
N THR A 87 8.43 -6.60 -14.56
CA THR A 87 7.70 -7.47 -13.61
C THR A 87 8.25 -8.89 -13.62
N ARG A 88 8.47 -9.46 -14.80
CA ARG A 88 9.05 -10.81 -14.96
C ARG A 88 10.43 -10.89 -14.33
N HIS A 89 11.32 -9.95 -14.65
CA HIS A 89 12.68 -9.94 -14.13
C HIS A 89 12.68 -9.86 -12.61
N VAL A 90 11.88 -8.98 -12.01
CA VAL A 90 11.80 -8.86 -10.55
C VAL A 90 11.27 -10.14 -9.91
N VAL A 91 10.20 -10.72 -10.45
CA VAL A 91 9.60 -11.97 -9.93
C VAL A 91 10.61 -13.10 -9.98
N GLU A 92 11.22 -13.35 -11.14
CA GLU A 92 12.23 -14.43 -11.33
C GLU A 92 13.43 -14.22 -10.39
N TYR A 93 13.98 -13.01 -10.31
CA TYR A 93 15.10 -12.70 -9.44
C TYR A 93 14.77 -12.90 -7.94
N PHE A 94 13.59 -12.46 -7.49
CA PHE A 94 13.19 -12.62 -6.09
C PHE A 94 12.91 -14.09 -5.75
N ASP A 95 12.28 -14.86 -6.65
CA ASP A 95 12.05 -16.28 -6.46
C ASP A 95 13.38 -17.07 -6.39
N GLU A 96 14.34 -16.79 -7.28
CA GLU A 96 15.67 -17.42 -7.27
C GLU A 96 16.47 -17.11 -6.00
N ASN A 97 16.27 -15.93 -5.43
CA ASN A 97 16.99 -15.49 -4.23
C ASN A 97 16.21 -15.68 -2.93
N ASN A 98 15.04 -16.33 -2.97
CA ASN A 98 14.15 -16.56 -1.83
C ASN A 98 13.80 -15.24 -1.08
N VAL A 99 13.52 -14.19 -1.82
CA VAL A 99 13.02 -12.92 -1.30
C VAL A 99 11.50 -12.95 -1.34
N ASP A 100 10.85 -12.73 -0.20
CA ASP A 100 9.39 -12.61 -0.14
C ASP A 100 8.95 -11.22 -0.56
N PHE A 101 8.00 -11.14 -1.48
CA PHE A 101 7.53 -9.92 -2.10
C PHE A 101 6.02 -9.95 -2.37
N TYR A 102 5.46 -8.79 -2.68
CA TYR A 102 4.11 -8.68 -3.23
C TYR A 102 4.05 -7.63 -4.33
N LEU A 103 3.19 -7.90 -5.28
CA LEU A 103 2.89 -7.02 -6.39
C LEU A 103 1.62 -6.24 -6.06
N GLU A 104 1.66 -4.95 -6.29
CA GLU A 104 0.58 -4.02 -5.98
C GLU A 104 -0.07 -3.51 -7.27
N SER A 105 -1.37 -3.68 -7.37
CA SER A 105 -2.19 -3.12 -8.44
C SER A 105 -3.40 -2.38 -7.87
N ASN A 106 -4.17 -1.75 -8.74
CA ASN A 106 -5.46 -1.17 -8.33
C ASN A 106 -6.51 -2.25 -7.99
N GLY A 107 -6.31 -3.48 -8.48
CA GLY A 107 -7.24 -4.60 -8.31
C GLY A 107 -6.89 -5.56 -7.18
N GLY A 108 -5.71 -5.46 -6.57
CA GLY A 108 -5.30 -6.36 -5.49
C GLY A 108 -3.83 -6.30 -5.13
N LEU A 109 -3.49 -7.04 -4.09
CA LEU A 109 -2.13 -7.28 -3.60
C LEU A 109 -1.82 -8.77 -3.84
N PHE A 110 -0.86 -9.05 -4.69
CA PHE A 110 -0.51 -10.42 -5.10
C PHE A 110 0.77 -10.85 -4.40
N ALA A 111 0.63 -11.78 -3.45
CA ALA A 111 1.70 -12.20 -2.57
C ALA A 111 2.51 -13.37 -3.16
N SER A 112 3.83 -13.34 -3.01
CA SER A 112 4.69 -14.50 -3.22
C SER A 112 4.30 -15.63 -2.27
N LYS A 113 4.64 -16.87 -2.64
CA LYS A 113 4.13 -18.11 -2.05
C LYS A 113 4.21 -18.19 -0.52
N ASN A 114 5.26 -17.63 0.09
CA ASN A 114 5.51 -17.77 1.53
C ASN A 114 5.27 -16.49 2.31
N LEU A 115 4.99 -15.39 1.64
CA LEU A 115 4.94 -14.05 2.26
C LEU A 115 3.98 -13.97 3.43
N LYS A 116 2.76 -14.50 3.31
CA LYS A 116 1.78 -14.44 4.39
C LYS A 116 2.24 -15.15 5.66
N ASN A 117 2.81 -16.36 5.51
CA ASN A 117 3.32 -17.11 6.64
C ASN A 117 4.48 -16.36 7.29
N HIS A 118 5.40 -15.84 6.47
CA HIS A 118 6.52 -15.04 6.97
C HIS A 118 6.07 -13.78 7.70
N LEU A 119 5.09 -13.06 7.17
CA LEU A 119 4.47 -11.91 7.86
C LEU A 119 3.85 -12.30 9.21
N MET A 120 3.14 -13.42 9.25
CA MET A 120 2.55 -13.93 10.49
C MET A 120 3.64 -14.25 11.52
N ASP A 121 4.75 -14.85 11.09
CA ASP A 121 5.87 -15.18 11.97
C ASP A 121 6.57 -13.91 12.48
N ILE A 122 6.82 -12.93 11.61
CA ILE A 122 7.45 -11.66 12.02
C ILE A 122 6.56 -10.90 13.02
N ILE A 123 5.27 -10.81 12.75
CA ILE A 123 4.35 -9.96 13.52
C ILE A 123 3.89 -10.65 14.82
N PHE A 124 3.65 -11.95 14.78
CA PHE A 124 3.01 -12.70 15.86
C PHE A 124 3.87 -13.81 16.45
N GLY A 125 5.08 -14.03 15.93
CA GLY A 125 5.98 -15.11 16.37
C GLY A 125 6.62 -14.89 17.74
N ASP A 126 6.55 -13.69 18.30
CA ASP A 126 7.02 -13.43 19.67
C ASP A 126 6.04 -14.02 20.71
N GLU A 127 6.41 -15.17 21.27
CA GLU A 127 5.64 -15.86 22.30
C GLU A 127 5.54 -15.08 23.62
N THR A 128 6.39 -14.07 23.82
CA THR A 128 6.40 -13.23 25.04
C THR A 128 5.48 -12.03 24.93
N MET A 129 4.90 -11.78 23.74
CA MET A 129 3.98 -10.70 23.50
C MET A 129 2.73 -10.82 24.38
N ASP A 130 2.40 -9.74 25.10
CA ASP A 130 1.19 -9.70 25.91
C ASP A 130 -0.09 -9.71 25.03
N SER A 131 -1.20 -10.13 25.66
CA SER A 131 -2.46 -10.33 24.94
C SER A 131 -3.12 -9.05 24.42
N GLU A 132 -2.81 -7.89 24.99
CA GLU A 132 -3.37 -6.60 24.58
C GLU A 132 -2.65 -6.12 23.32
N THR A 133 -1.33 -6.11 23.34
CA THR A 133 -0.47 -5.80 22.19
C THR A 133 -0.80 -6.72 21.00
N ARG A 134 -0.96 -8.03 21.25
CA ARG A 134 -1.34 -8.98 20.19
C ARG A 134 -2.67 -8.62 19.53
N LYS A 135 -3.70 -8.29 20.30
CA LYS A 135 -5.01 -7.90 19.77
C LYS A 135 -4.96 -6.60 18.97
N GLU A 136 -4.14 -5.64 19.38
CA GLU A 136 -3.96 -4.39 18.64
C GLU A 136 -3.27 -4.65 17.30
N LEU A 137 -2.21 -5.45 17.28
CA LEU A 137 -1.53 -5.86 16.05
C LEU A 137 -2.46 -6.66 15.12
N GLU A 138 -3.24 -7.61 15.65
CA GLU A 138 -4.25 -8.34 14.89
C GLU A 138 -5.22 -7.37 14.21
N LYS A 139 -5.75 -6.41 14.95
CA LYS A 139 -6.68 -5.43 14.42
C LYS A 139 -6.07 -4.55 13.33
N GLY A 140 -4.80 -4.15 13.46
CA GLY A 140 -4.11 -3.29 12.50
C GLY A 140 -3.58 -4.03 11.28
N MET A 141 -2.97 -5.20 11.46
CA MET A 141 -2.23 -5.90 10.40
C MET A 141 -3.03 -6.98 9.66
N MET A 142 -3.98 -7.64 10.35
CA MET A 142 -4.75 -8.70 9.70
C MET A 142 -5.55 -8.25 8.48
N PRO A 143 -6.12 -7.03 8.42
CA PRO A 143 -6.76 -6.56 7.18
C PRO A 143 -5.80 -6.56 5.99
N PHE A 144 -4.57 -6.11 6.18
CA PHE A 144 -3.54 -6.11 5.14
C PHE A 144 -3.15 -7.53 4.71
N ILE A 145 -2.85 -8.42 5.67
CA ILE A 145 -2.48 -9.81 5.38
C ILE A 145 -3.62 -10.55 4.67
N ASN A 146 -4.86 -10.36 5.13
CA ASN A 146 -6.03 -10.99 4.53
C ASN A 146 -6.38 -10.47 3.14
N ALA A 147 -6.05 -9.21 2.83
CA ALA A 147 -6.24 -8.63 1.51
C ALA A 147 -5.27 -9.19 0.45
N MET A 148 -4.19 -9.83 0.87
CA MET A 148 -3.24 -10.45 -0.06
C MET A 148 -3.84 -11.67 -0.74
N ILE A 149 -3.64 -11.75 -2.05
CA ILE A 149 -4.08 -12.82 -2.93
C ILE A 149 -2.88 -13.73 -3.19
N GLU A 150 -3.03 -15.02 -2.94
CA GLU A 150 -2.00 -16.04 -3.17
C GLU A 150 -2.38 -16.94 -4.34
N ASN A 151 -1.40 -17.65 -4.87
CA ASN A 151 -1.56 -18.66 -5.94
C ASN A 151 -2.09 -18.11 -7.28
N GLU A 152 -1.90 -16.82 -7.53
CA GLU A 152 -2.17 -16.17 -8.79
C GLU A 152 -0.93 -16.07 -9.67
N ASP A 153 -1.14 -15.79 -10.96
CA ASP A 153 -0.02 -15.50 -11.87
C ASP A 153 0.66 -14.18 -11.46
N MET A 154 1.94 -14.27 -11.15
CA MET A 154 2.77 -13.13 -10.75
C MET A 154 3.27 -12.33 -11.96
N ILE A 155 3.19 -12.86 -13.20
CA ILE A 155 3.55 -12.12 -14.41
C ILE A 155 2.33 -11.36 -14.92
N ARG A 156 2.14 -10.16 -14.38
CA ARG A 156 0.95 -9.33 -14.58
C ARG A 156 1.26 -8.05 -15.36
N ASN A 157 0.23 -7.48 -15.96
CA ASN A 157 0.31 -6.25 -16.76
C ASN A 157 -0.46 -5.07 -16.13
N ASP A 158 -0.79 -5.17 -14.85
CA ASP A 158 -1.56 -4.18 -14.11
C ASP A 158 -0.84 -3.72 -12.82
N ILE A 159 0.44 -4.02 -12.70
CA ILE A 159 1.24 -3.72 -11.50
C ILE A 159 1.73 -2.28 -11.56
N ASN A 160 1.49 -1.53 -10.51
CA ASN A 160 1.97 -0.16 -10.35
C ASN A 160 3.05 0.01 -9.28
N LYS A 161 3.25 -1.00 -8.43
CA LYS A 161 4.33 -1.02 -7.44
C LYS A 161 4.70 -2.45 -7.07
N ILE A 162 5.96 -2.69 -6.73
CA ILE A 162 6.47 -3.97 -6.21
C ILE A 162 7.12 -3.69 -4.87
N SER A 163 6.73 -4.45 -3.86
CA SER A 163 7.26 -4.30 -2.51
C SER A 163 7.80 -5.64 -2.00
N PHE A 164 8.92 -5.58 -1.30
CA PHE A 164 9.47 -6.72 -0.57
C PHE A 164 9.75 -6.32 0.88
N LEU A 165 9.78 -7.28 1.79
CA LEU A 165 9.92 -7.01 3.22
C LEU A 165 11.35 -7.15 3.69
N GLU A 166 11.79 -8.37 3.89
CA GLU A 166 13.13 -8.71 4.33
C GLU A 166 13.86 -9.50 3.24
N SER A 167 15.15 -9.30 3.16
CA SER A 167 16.00 -10.02 2.24
C SER A 167 17.34 -10.32 2.88
N ASN A 168 17.87 -11.52 2.66
CA ASN A 168 19.25 -11.86 2.98
C ASN A 168 20.25 -11.15 2.07
N LEU A 169 19.79 -10.58 0.95
CA LEU A 169 20.60 -9.78 0.05
C LEU A 169 20.73 -8.36 0.58
N PRO A 170 21.92 -7.75 0.55
CA PRO A 170 22.07 -6.33 0.83
C PRO A 170 21.22 -5.48 -0.12
N PHE A 171 20.58 -4.44 0.41
CA PHE A 171 19.75 -3.52 -0.39
C PHE A 171 20.47 -2.98 -1.64
N GLU A 172 21.76 -2.66 -1.54
CA GLU A 172 22.56 -2.14 -2.66
C GLU A 172 22.73 -3.18 -3.79
N VAL A 173 22.66 -4.48 -3.48
CA VAL A 173 22.70 -5.54 -4.50
C VAL A 173 21.38 -5.55 -5.27
N ILE A 174 20.25 -5.55 -4.57
CA ILE A 174 18.92 -5.50 -5.17
C ILE A 174 18.75 -4.22 -6.00
N LYS A 175 19.14 -3.07 -5.44
CA LYS A 175 19.08 -1.78 -6.12
C LYS A 175 19.87 -1.79 -7.43
N LYS A 176 21.09 -2.34 -7.41
CA LYS A 176 21.97 -2.39 -8.59
C LYS A 176 21.38 -3.30 -9.67
N GLU A 177 20.71 -4.39 -9.30
CA GLU A 177 20.08 -5.31 -10.24
C GLU A 177 19.02 -4.58 -11.08
N PHE A 178 18.21 -3.76 -10.43
CA PHE A 178 17.05 -3.13 -11.05
C PHE A 178 17.24 -1.65 -11.43
N GLU A 179 18.44 -1.07 -11.26
CA GLU A 179 18.67 0.36 -11.49
C GLU A 179 18.34 0.85 -12.91
N HIS A 180 18.34 -0.04 -13.90
CA HIS A 180 18.04 0.28 -15.30
C HIS A 180 16.56 0.15 -15.66
N GLU A 181 15.74 -0.42 -14.78
CA GLU A 181 14.33 -0.69 -15.03
C GLU A 181 13.39 0.33 -14.36
N PHE A 182 13.85 0.93 -13.26
CA PHE A 182 13.04 1.80 -12.40
C PHE A 182 13.63 3.21 -12.22
N ASN A 183 14.32 3.76 -13.23
CA ASN A 183 14.84 5.14 -13.23
C ASN A 183 13.89 6.13 -13.86
#